data_9e015a3ff8f0290f01021ce49f57a431
#
_entry.id   9e015a3ff8f0290f01021ce49f57a431
#
_cell.length_a   1.000
_cell.length_b   1.000
_cell.length_c   1.000
_cell.angle_alpha   90.00
_cell.angle_beta   90.00
_cell.angle_gamma   90.00
#
_symmetry.space_group_name_H-M   'P 1'
#
loop_
_entity.id
_entity.type
_entity.pdbx_description
1 polymer ?
#
loop_
_entity_poly.entity_id
_entity_poly.type
_entity_poly.pdbx_seq_one_letter_code
_entity_poly.pdbx_strand_id
1 'polypeptide(L)'
;MAGMDVLLIVCLTLLNGVFAMSEMALAASRKARLVALQEAGDKGAAAALQLLEQPTQFLSTVQVGITSIGMLNGILGEAAFSNGLAIWLQSRGMSEAAASWSATAIVVTVITFVTIVFGELVPKRIGQMHPEAVARWVARPMAALARLAAPFVRLLSVSTQGVLRLMRLGNTGAQAVTEEEITASLAEGVSAGLIEAHEHQMVRNVFHLDDRPLTSMMTPRGDVVWLDAALSCAQALAHIRALPDHQQHSWYPVCREGLAHVLGVVS
;
A
#
# COMPACT_ATOMS: atom_id res chain seq x y z
N MET A 1 -34.61 2.06 -34.16
CA MET A 1 -33.81 2.93 -33.26
C MET A 1 -33.60 2.25 -31.92
N ALA A 2 -34.60 1.75 -31.20
CA ALA A 2 -34.43 1.14 -29.90
C ALA A 2 -33.40 -0.04 -29.84
N GLY A 3 -33.26 -0.83 -30.90
CA GLY A 3 -32.29 -1.96 -30.90
C GLY A 3 -30.83 -1.50 -30.94
N MET A 4 -30.54 -0.38 -31.58
CA MET A 4 -29.19 0.20 -31.64
C MET A 4 -28.81 0.80 -30.29
N ASP A 5 -29.74 1.45 -29.61
CA ASP A 5 -29.53 2.08 -28.30
C ASP A 5 -29.28 1.01 -27.22
N VAL A 6 -30.06 -0.09 -27.26
CA VAL A 6 -29.84 -1.25 -26.39
C VAL A 6 -28.46 -1.85 -26.62
N LEU A 7 -28.05 -2.09 -27.87
CA LEU A 7 -26.74 -2.65 -28.20
C LEU A 7 -25.62 -1.73 -27.68
N LEU A 8 -25.76 -0.43 -27.83
CA LEU A 8 -24.78 0.55 -27.38
C LEU A 8 -24.64 0.54 -25.84
N ILE A 9 -25.77 0.52 -25.11
CA ILE A 9 -25.79 0.43 -23.66
C ILE A 9 -25.11 -0.86 -23.19
N VAL A 10 -25.40 -2.00 -23.82
CA VAL A 10 -24.77 -3.30 -23.50
C VAL A 10 -23.26 -3.23 -23.76
N CYS A 11 -22.84 -2.70 -24.93
CA CYS A 11 -21.41 -2.55 -25.23
C CYS A 11 -20.69 -1.65 -24.21
N LEU A 12 -21.30 -0.52 -23.85
CA LEU A 12 -20.73 0.39 -22.85
C LEU A 12 -20.68 -0.27 -21.47
N THR A 13 -21.72 -1.01 -21.08
CA THR A 13 -21.73 -1.75 -19.80
C THR A 13 -20.63 -2.82 -19.77
N LEU A 14 -20.43 -3.56 -20.85
CA LEU A 14 -19.33 -4.55 -20.94
C LEU A 14 -17.95 -3.87 -20.91
N LEU A 15 -17.80 -2.74 -21.61
CA LEU A 15 -16.58 -1.95 -21.57
C LEU A 15 -16.28 -1.45 -20.15
N ASN A 16 -17.31 -0.95 -19.44
CA ASN A 16 -17.20 -0.57 -18.04
C ASN A 16 -16.73 -1.75 -17.17
N GLY A 17 -17.26 -2.95 -17.46
CA GLY A 17 -16.84 -4.17 -16.79
C GLY A 17 -15.36 -4.50 -17.00
N VAL A 18 -14.83 -4.29 -18.20
CA VAL A 18 -13.39 -4.48 -18.47
C VAL A 18 -12.54 -3.50 -17.65
N PHE A 19 -12.94 -2.24 -17.53
CA PHE A 19 -12.28 -1.26 -16.69
C PHE A 19 -12.29 -1.68 -15.20
N ALA A 20 -13.47 -1.98 -14.69
CA ALA A 20 -13.67 -2.38 -13.30
C ALA A 20 -12.91 -3.67 -12.95
N MET A 21 -12.92 -4.64 -13.86
CA MET A 21 -12.16 -5.88 -13.72
C MET A 21 -10.65 -5.63 -13.74
N SER A 22 -10.16 -4.72 -14.62
CA SER A 22 -8.74 -4.38 -14.72
C SER A 22 -8.21 -3.71 -13.46
N GLU A 23 -8.98 -2.79 -12.88
CA GLU A 23 -8.67 -2.13 -11.61
C GLU A 23 -8.44 -3.15 -10.52
N MET A 24 -9.40 -4.05 -10.33
CA MET A 24 -9.36 -5.01 -9.25
C MET A 24 -8.31 -6.12 -9.48
N ALA A 25 -8.12 -6.55 -10.71
CA ALA A 25 -7.12 -7.54 -11.04
C ALA A 25 -5.69 -7.03 -10.79
N LEU A 26 -5.38 -5.80 -11.20
CA LEU A 26 -4.07 -5.20 -10.93
C LEU A 26 -3.84 -4.95 -9.43
N ALA A 27 -4.86 -4.45 -8.71
CA ALA A 27 -4.76 -4.22 -7.27
C ALA A 27 -4.58 -5.52 -6.45
N ALA A 28 -5.21 -6.63 -6.88
CA ALA A 28 -5.13 -7.92 -6.20
C ALA A 28 -3.96 -8.81 -6.68
N SER A 29 -3.25 -8.43 -7.75
CA SER A 29 -2.16 -9.22 -8.32
C SER A 29 -0.94 -9.25 -7.42
N ARG A 30 -0.34 -10.42 -7.25
CA ARG A 30 0.93 -10.60 -6.54
C ARG A 30 2.10 -10.24 -7.45
N LYS A 31 2.84 -9.18 -7.10
CA LYS A 31 3.98 -8.70 -7.88
C LYS A 31 4.99 -9.82 -8.18
N ALA A 32 5.30 -10.67 -7.20
CA ALA A 32 6.22 -11.79 -7.38
C ALA A 32 5.78 -12.78 -8.47
N ARG A 33 4.47 -13.06 -8.58
CA ARG A 33 3.94 -13.94 -9.64
C ARG A 33 4.03 -13.29 -11.02
N LEU A 34 3.76 -11.99 -11.12
CA LEU A 34 3.90 -11.25 -12.38
C LEU A 34 5.35 -11.18 -12.84
N VAL A 35 6.31 -11.03 -11.91
CA VAL A 35 7.76 -11.07 -12.23
C VAL A 35 8.14 -12.44 -12.79
N ALA A 36 7.77 -13.53 -12.13
CA ALA A 36 8.05 -14.87 -12.63
C ALA A 36 7.46 -15.13 -14.03
N LEU A 37 6.25 -14.63 -14.30
CA LEU A 37 5.63 -14.72 -15.62
C LEU A 37 6.35 -13.86 -16.67
N GLN A 38 6.84 -12.68 -16.29
CA GLN A 38 7.67 -11.83 -17.15
C GLN A 38 8.99 -12.52 -17.52
N GLU A 39 9.66 -13.15 -16.56
CA GLU A 39 10.88 -13.92 -16.78
C GLU A 39 10.64 -15.11 -17.73
N ALA A 40 9.45 -15.70 -17.69
CA ALA A 40 9.00 -16.71 -18.65
C ALA A 40 8.63 -16.15 -20.04
N GLY A 41 8.82 -14.83 -20.27
CA GLY A 41 8.61 -14.17 -21.56
C GLY A 41 7.18 -13.64 -21.78
N ASP A 42 6.33 -13.56 -20.77
CA ASP A 42 4.97 -13.05 -20.89
C ASP A 42 4.93 -11.51 -21.00
N LYS A 43 4.58 -11.04 -22.20
CA LYS A 43 4.48 -9.61 -22.50
C LYS A 43 3.30 -8.91 -21.78
N GLY A 44 2.26 -9.66 -21.42
CA GLY A 44 1.13 -9.14 -20.65
C GLY A 44 1.53 -8.88 -19.19
N ALA A 45 2.29 -9.80 -18.59
CA ALA A 45 2.84 -9.64 -17.26
C ALA A 45 3.81 -8.43 -17.18
N ALA A 46 4.67 -8.26 -18.18
CA ALA A 46 5.54 -7.10 -18.29
C ALA A 46 4.76 -5.78 -18.32
N ALA A 47 3.67 -5.71 -19.13
CA ALA A 47 2.82 -4.53 -19.17
C ALA A 47 2.06 -4.30 -17.84
N ALA A 48 1.63 -5.37 -17.16
CA ALA A 48 0.98 -5.26 -15.84
C ALA A 48 1.94 -4.68 -14.79
N LEU A 49 3.19 -5.13 -14.77
CA LEU A 49 4.21 -4.59 -13.88
C LEU A 49 4.47 -3.10 -14.12
N GLN A 50 4.55 -2.67 -15.39
CA GLN A 50 4.70 -1.24 -15.73
C GLN A 50 3.53 -0.39 -15.20
N LEU A 51 2.29 -0.90 -15.27
CA LEU A 51 1.13 -0.21 -14.71
C LEU A 51 1.19 -0.13 -13.18
N LEU A 52 1.72 -1.16 -12.52
CA LEU A 52 1.91 -1.21 -11.07
C LEU A 52 3.05 -0.30 -10.58
N GLU A 53 3.98 0.12 -11.45
CA GLU A 53 5.00 1.13 -11.13
C GLU A 53 4.41 2.55 -11.04
N GLN A 54 3.27 2.80 -11.72
CA GLN A 54 2.58 4.10 -11.72
C GLN A 54 1.10 3.94 -11.32
N PRO A 55 0.82 3.43 -10.11
CA PRO A 55 -0.54 3.04 -9.71
C PRO A 55 -1.51 4.21 -9.74
N THR A 56 -1.11 5.39 -9.30
CA THR A 56 -1.96 6.58 -9.28
C THR A 56 -2.45 6.97 -10.66
N GLN A 57 -1.57 6.93 -11.67
CA GLN A 57 -1.94 7.29 -13.05
C GLN A 57 -2.91 6.26 -13.62
N PHE A 58 -2.63 4.98 -13.42
CA PHE A 58 -3.50 3.89 -13.89
C PHE A 58 -4.88 3.97 -13.24
N LEU A 59 -4.96 4.04 -11.89
CA LEU A 59 -6.23 4.12 -11.16
C LEU A 59 -7.05 5.34 -11.57
N SER A 60 -6.42 6.52 -11.70
CA SER A 60 -7.11 7.71 -12.17
C SER A 60 -7.68 7.55 -13.60
N THR A 61 -6.92 6.90 -14.49
CA THR A 61 -7.39 6.65 -15.87
C THR A 61 -8.60 5.73 -15.88
N VAL A 62 -8.55 4.63 -15.12
CA VAL A 62 -9.65 3.66 -15.02
C VAL A 62 -10.87 4.32 -14.38
N GLN A 63 -10.70 5.07 -13.31
CA GLN A 63 -11.79 5.77 -12.63
C GLN A 63 -12.50 6.79 -13.53
N VAL A 64 -11.74 7.55 -14.31
CA VAL A 64 -12.30 8.46 -15.31
C VAL A 64 -13.10 7.67 -16.35
N GLY A 65 -12.56 6.55 -16.82
CA GLY A 65 -13.25 5.67 -17.77
C GLY A 65 -14.59 5.16 -17.23
N ILE A 66 -14.57 4.56 -16.03
CA ILE A 66 -15.77 4.03 -15.36
C ILE A 66 -16.83 5.12 -15.19
N THR A 67 -16.43 6.29 -14.66
CA THR A 67 -17.36 7.40 -14.42
C THR A 67 -17.95 7.93 -15.72
N SER A 68 -17.14 8.13 -16.76
CA SER A 68 -17.60 8.61 -18.05
C SER A 68 -18.56 7.65 -18.73
N ILE A 69 -18.27 6.35 -18.71
CA ILE A 69 -19.14 5.31 -19.29
C ILE A 69 -20.44 5.21 -18.49
N GLY A 70 -20.37 5.29 -17.15
CA GLY A 70 -21.57 5.28 -16.31
C GLY A 70 -22.53 6.46 -16.62
N MET A 71 -21.98 7.67 -16.78
CA MET A 71 -22.75 8.84 -17.18
C MET A 71 -23.36 8.67 -18.57
N LEU A 72 -22.59 8.17 -19.54
CA LEU A 72 -23.09 7.91 -20.92
C LEU A 72 -24.23 6.89 -20.91
N ASN A 73 -24.09 5.81 -20.15
CA ASN A 73 -25.15 4.81 -20.01
C ASN A 73 -26.43 5.40 -19.42
N GLY A 74 -26.31 6.27 -18.42
CA GLY A 74 -27.47 6.96 -17.83
C GLY A 74 -28.20 7.85 -18.85
N ILE A 75 -27.45 8.68 -19.59
CA ILE A 75 -27.98 9.60 -20.62
C ILE A 75 -28.63 8.83 -21.77
N LEU A 76 -27.94 7.80 -22.30
CA LEU A 76 -28.45 6.99 -23.39
C LEU A 76 -29.68 6.19 -22.99
N GLY A 77 -29.67 5.64 -21.76
CA GLY A 77 -30.81 4.89 -21.26
C GLY A 77 -32.04 5.76 -21.04
N GLU A 78 -31.87 6.94 -20.48
CA GLU A 78 -32.96 7.93 -20.34
C GLU A 78 -33.53 8.31 -21.72
N ALA A 79 -32.70 8.70 -22.65
CA ALA A 79 -33.11 9.09 -23.99
C ALA A 79 -33.84 7.96 -24.76
N ALA A 80 -33.38 6.70 -24.56
CA ALA A 80 -33.93 5.55 -25.30
C ALA A 80 -35.29 5.08 -24.76
N PHE A 81 -35.48 5.11 -23.41
CA PHE A 81 -36.59 4.41 -22.78
C PHE A 81 -37.57 5.29 -22.02
N SER A 82 -37.17 6.51 -21.57
CA SER A 82 -38.00 7.35 -20.72
C SER A 82 -39.30 7.75 -21.38
N ASN A 83 -39.26 8.21 -22.64
CA ASN A 83 -40.45 8.66 -23.38
C ASN A 83 -41.47 7.51 -23.58
N GLY A 84 -41.01 6.32 -23.96
CA GLY A 84 -41.88 5.15 -24.13
C GLY A 84 -42.60 4.75 -22.85
N LEU A 85 -41.85 4.76 -21.75
CA LEU A 85 -42.40 4.44 -20.43
C LEU A 85 -43.37 5.53 -19.92
N ALA A 86 -43.07 6.81 -20.19
CA ALA A 86 -43.96 7.92 -19.84
C ALA A 86 -45.32 7.82 -20.55
N ILE A 87 -45.33 7.54 -21.86
CA ILE A 87 -46.58 7.33 -22.62
C ILE A 87 -47.36 6.14 -22.05
N TRP A 88 -46.72 5.07 -21.70
CA TRP A 88 -47.36 3.91 -21.09
C TRP A 88 -47.99 4.25 -19.71
N LEU A 89 -47.27 5.02 -18.85
CA LEU A 89 -47.80 5.47 -17.56
C LEU A 89 -48.98 6.43 -17.73
N GLN A 90 -48.96 7.31 -18.70
CA GLN A 90 -50.09 8.19 -19.04
C GLN A 90 -51.33 7.38 -19.44
N SER A 91 -51.17 6.32 -20.25
CA SER A 91 -52.26 5.42 -20.60
C SER A 91 -52.92 4.70 -19.39
N ARG A 92 -52.22 4.68 -18.24
CA ARG A 92 -52.72 4.14 -16.96
C ARG A 92 -53.34 5.21 -16.06
N GLY A 93 -53.53 6.43 -16.56
CA GLY A 93 -54.26 7.52 -15.87
C GLY A 93 -53.35 8.47 -15.08
N MET A 94 -52.03 8.39 -15.22
CA MET A 94 -51.13 9.38 -14.64
C MET A 94 -51.16 10.70 -15.41
N SER A 95 -51.02 11.82 -14.70
CA SER A 95 -50.79 13.11 -15.36
C SER A 95 -49.47 13.15 -16.13
N GLU A 96 -49.39 13.94 -17.19
CA GLU A 96 -48.24 14.04 -18.06
C GLU A 96 -46.93 14.32 -17.26
N ALA A 97 -46.97 15.30 -16.37
CA ALA A 97 -45.82 15.66 -15.56
C ALA A 97 -45.38 14.51 -14.60
N ALA A 98 -46.35 13.88 -13.94
CA ALA A 98 -46.03 12.76 -13.03
C ALA A 98 -45.51 11.52 -13.79
N ALA A 99 -46.06 11.22 -14.96
CA ALA A 99 -45.64 10.12 -15.83
C ALA A 99 -44.20 10.33 -16.32
N SER A 100 -43.87 11.56 -16.77
CA SER A 100 -42.50 11.89 -17.22
C SER A 100 -41.46 11.74 -16.12
N TRP A 101 -41.68 12.35 -14.96
CA TRP A 101 -40.75 12.24 -13.83
C TRP A 101 -40.60 10.80 -13.32
N SER A 102 -41.72 10.06 -13.24
CA SER A 102 -41.68 8.67 -12.82
C SER A 102 -40.97 7.78 -13.83
N ALA A 103 -41.18 8.00 -15.12
CA ALA A 103 -40.51 7.26 -16.18
C ALA A 103 -38.98 7.46 -16.13
N THR A 104 -38.55 8.72 -16.07
CA THR A 104 -37.10 9.03 -15.92
C THR A 104 -36.50 8.41 -14.69
N ALA A 105 -37.16 8.53 -13.53
CA ALA A 105 -36.67 7.95 -12.27
C ALA A 105 -36.54 6.41 -12.35
N ILE A 106 -37.54 5.74 -12.90
CA ILE A 106 -37.53 4.27 -13.07
C ILE A 106 -36.41 3.84 -14.03
N VAL A 107 -36.34 4.48 -15.21
CA VAL A 107 -35.35 4.14 -16.24
C VAL A 107 -33.94 4.34 -15.71
N VAL A 108 -33.64 5.50 -15.11
CA VAL A 108 -32.33 5.80 -14.54
C VAL A 108 -31.98 4.79 -13.44
N THR A 109 -32.92 4.46 -12.55
CA THR A 109 -32.70 3.47 -11.49
C THR A 109 -32.37 2.08 -12.06
N VAL A 110 -33.13 1.62 -13.05
CA VAL A 110 -32.91 0.31 -13.68
C VAL A 110 -31.59 0.26 -14.42
N ILE A 111 -31.29 1.26 -15.25
CA ILE A 111 -30.02 1.33 -15.98
C ILE A 111 -28.83 1.39 -15.02
N THR A 112 -28.91 2.22 -13.98
CA THR A 112 -27.88 2.31 -12.95
C THR A 112 -27.68 0.97 -12.26
N PHE A 113 -28.76 0.29 -11.86
CA PHE A 113 -28.66 -1.04 -11.23
C PHE A 113 -27.98 -2.06 -12.16
N VAL A 114 -28.40 -2.13 -13.42
CA VAL A 114 -27.78 -3.05 -14.42
C VAL A 114 -26.31 -2.71 -14.63
N THR A 115 -25.99 -1.41 -14.78
CA THR A 115 -24.61 -0.96 -14.98
C THR A 115 -23.73 -1.28 -13.75
N ILE A 116 -24.22 -1.06 -12.55
CA ILE A 116 -23.48 -1.39 -11.33
C ILE A 116 -23.24 -2.90 -11.22
N VAL A 117 -24.29 -3.71 -11.40
CA VAL A 117 -24.14 -5.17 -11.21
C VAL A 117 -23.25 -5.77 -12.29
N PHE A 118 -23.55 -5.52 -13.59
CA PHE A 118 -22.87 -6.17 -14.71
C PHE A 118 -21.64 -5.41 -15.20
N GLY A 119 -21.61 -4.11 -15.02
CA GLY A 119 -20.50 -3.25 -15.42
C GLY A 119 -19.49 -2.98 -14.32
N GLU A 120 -19.74 -3.34 -13.05
CA GLU A 120 -18.81 -3.05 -11.97
C GLU A 120 -18.68 -4.21 -10.97
N LEU A 121 -19.73 -4.62 -10.25
CA LEU A 121 -19.59 -5.58 -9.15
C LEU A 121 -19.17 -6.97 -9.60
N VAL A 122 -19.84 -7.53 -10.60
CA VAL A 122 -19.52 -8.87 -11.12
C VAL A 122 -18.11 -8.89 -11.75
N PRO A 123 -17.74 -7.94 -12.63
CA PRO A 123 -16.39 -7.87 -13.18
C PRO A 123 -15.30 -7.69 -12.12
N LYS A 124 -15.50 -6.83 -11.12
CA LYS A 124 -14.55 -6.67 -9.99
C LYS A 124 -14.34 -8.01 -9.26
N ARG A 125 -15.41 -8.76 -9.05
CA ARG A 125 -15.31 -10.08 -8.40
C ARG A 125 -14.51 -11.08 -9.24
N ILE A 126 -14.71 -11.09 -10.56
CA ILE A 126 -13.92 -11.92 -11.50
C ILE A 126 -12.43 -11.53 -11.43
N GLY A 127 -12.14 -10.22 -11.44
CA GLY A 127 -10.77 -9.69 -11.30
C GLY A 127 -10.09 -10.13 -10.00
N GLN A 128 -10.84 -10.19 -8.90
CA GLN A 128 -10.32 -10.68 -7.61
C GLN A 128 -10.06 -12.20 -7.60
N MET A 129 -10.89 -12.99 -8.28
CA MET A 129 -10.75 -14.45 -8.29
C MET A 129 -9.56 -14.92 -9.14
N HIS A 130 -9.25 -14.23 -10.22
CA HIS A 130 -8.18 -14.60 -11.16
C HIS A 130 -7.27 -13.40 -11.50
N PRO A 131 -6.61 -12.78 -10.49
CA PRO A 131 -5.98 -11.48 -10.65
C PRO A 131 -4.88 -11.49 -11.70
N GLU A 132 -3.94 -12.43 -11.64
CA GLU A 132 -2.81 -12.46 -12.57
C GLU A 132 -3.23 -12.77 -14.01
N ALA A 133 -4.19 -13.69 -14.20
CA ALA A 133 -4.69 -14.05 -15.52
C ALA A 133 -5.41 -12.87 -16.20
N VAL A 134 -6.25 -12.16 -15.45
CA VAL A 134 -6.96 -10.97 -15.93
C VAL A 134 -5.98 -9.82 -16.16
N ALA A 135 -5.07 -9.55 -15.22
CA ALA A 135 -4.09 -8.48 -15.35
C ALA A 135 -3.26 -8.64 -16.63
N ARG A 136 -2.77 -9.82 -16.94
CA ARG A 136 -2.01 -10.12 -18.18
C ARG A 136 -2.80 -9.80 -19.44
N TRP A 137 -4.08 -10.14 -19.44
CA TRP A 137 -4.95 -9.92 -20.61
C TRP A 137 -5.28 -8.44 -20.83
N VAL A 138 -5.61 -7.70 -19.75
CA VAL A 138 -6.04 -6.30 -19.82
C VAL A 138 -4.89 -5.29 -19.83
N ALA A 139 -3.70 -5.64 -19.34
CA ALA A 139 -2.63 -4.68 -19.10
C ALA A 139 -2.19 -3.93 -20.38
N ARG A 140 -2.07 -4.63 -21.51
CA ARG A 140 -1.63 -4.00 -22.77
C ARG A 140 -2.62 -2.96 -23.30
N PRO A 141 -3.92 -3.26 -23.46
CA PRO A 141 -4.89 -2.26 -23.87
C PRO A 141 -5.03 -1.13 -22.84
N MET A 142 -4.97 -1.44 -21.53
CA MET A 142 -5.03 -0.42 -20.48
C MET A 142 -3.80 0.50 -20.49
N ALA A 143 -2.60 -0.02 -20.75
CA ALA A 143 -1.40 0.81 -20.89
C ALA A 143 -1.48 1.75 -22.11
N ALA A 144 -2.08 1.32 -23.20
CA ALA A 144 -2.32 2.19 -24.36
C ALA A 144 -3.32 3.29 -24.02
N LEU A 145 -4.41 2.93 -23.35
CA LEU A 145 -5.44 3.86 -22.91
C LEU A 145 -4.90 4.87 -21.88
N ALA A 146 -4.10 4.42 -20.91
CA ALA A 146 -3.49 5.29 -19.92
C ALA A 146 -2.57 6.35 -20.56
N ARG A 147 -1.85 5.98 -21.62
CA ARG A 147 -1.05 6.94 -22.41
C ARG A 147 -1.91 7.96 -23.14
N LEU A 148 -3.01 7.53 -23.73
CA LEU A 148 -3.94 8.42 -24.43
C LEU A 148 -4.64 9.38 -23.44
N ALA A 149 -5.05 8.88 -22.28
CA ALA A 149 -5.71 9.66 -21.24
C ALA A 149 -4.73 10.53 -20.41
N ALA A 150 -3.42 10.35 -20.56
CA ALA A 150 -2.41 11.03 -19.74
C ALA A 150 -2.55 12.57 -19.68
N PRO A 151 -2.83 13.31 -20.77
CA PRO A 151 -2.99 14.76 -20.68
C PRO A 151 -4.19 15.15 -19.81
N PHE A 152 -5.30 14.42 -19.92
CA PHE A 152 -6.49 14.65 -19.11
C PHE A 152 -6.27 14.30 -17.62
N VAL A 153 -5.63 13.16 -17.35
CA VAL A 153 -5.28 12.74 -15.99
C VAL A 153 -4.31 13.74 -15.35
N ARG A 154 -3.35 14.29 -16.10
CA ARG A 154 -2.46 15.36 -15.60
C ARG A 154 -3.25 16.62 -15.21
N LEU A 155 -4.22 17.03 -16.02
CA LEU A 155 -5.08 18.16 -15.69
C LEU A 155 -5.82 17.94 -14.37
N LEU A 156 -6.42 16.75 -14.20
CA LEU A 156 -7.09 16.38 -12.95
C LEU A 156 -6.13 16.37 -11.75
N SER A 157 -4.94 15.81 -11.91
CA SER A 157 -3.91 15.76 -10.85
C SER A 157 -3.47 17.16 -10.43
N VAL A 158 -3.25 18.07 -11.38
CA VAL A 158 -2.91 19.48 -11.10
C VAL A 158 -4.05 20.18 -10.36
N SER A 159 -5.30 19.95 -10.81
CA SER A 159 -6.48 20.52 -10.16
C SER A 159 -6.63 20.01 -8.73
N THR A 160 -6.46 18.69 -8.51
CA THR A 160 -6.52 18.08 -7.16
C THR A 160 -5.42 18.64 -6.25
N GLN A 161 -4.18 18.74 -6.75
CA GLN A 161 -3.10 19.35 -5.99
C GLN A 161 -3.35 20.83 -5.67
N GLY A 162 -3.98 21.57 -6.60
CA GLY A 162 -4.41 22.94 -6.37
C GLY A 162 -5.39 23.04 -5.21
N VAL A 163 -6.41 22.19 -5.19
CA VAL A 163 -7.38 22.13 -4.09
C VAL A 163 -6.72 21.74 -2.76
N LEU A 164 -5.87 20.73 -2.75
CA LEU A 164 -5.15 20.30 -1.55
C LEU A 164 -4.26 21.43 -0.99
N ARG A 165 -3.57 22.17 -1.86
CA ARG A 165 -2.78 23.35 -1.45
C ARG A 165 -3.67 24.46 -0.85
N LEU A 166 -4.83 24.71 -1.48
CA LEU A 166 -5.80 25.70 -0.97
C LEU A 166 -6.31 25.29 0.43
N MET A 167 -6.53 24.00 0.65
CA MET A 167 -6.95 23.44 1.94
C MET A 167 -5.78 23.35 2.95
N ARG A 168 -4.57 23.77 2.56
CA ARG A 168 -3.34 23.64 3.36
C ARG A 168 -2.99 22.21 3.77
N LEU A 169 -3.53 21.23 3.09
CA LEU A 169 -3.17 19.82 3.18
C LEU A 169 -1.96 19.60 2.26
N GLY A 170 -0.81 20.20 2.61
CA GLY A 170 0.44 20.01 1.88
C GLY A 170 0.88 18.56 1.97
N ASN A 171 1.60 18.10 0.95
CA ASN A 171 2.22 16.78 0.88
C ASN A 171 2.91 16.50 2.23
N THR A 172 2.32 15.68 3.07
CA THR A 172 3.09 14.92 4.04
C THR A 172 3.97 14.04 3.19
N GLY A 173 5.25 14.42 3.08
CA GLY A 173 6.25 13.76 2.26
C GLY A 173 6.14 12.25 2.40
N ALA A 174 6.60 11.54 1.39
CA ALA A 174 6.68 10.09 1.41
C ALA A 174 7.01 9.66 2.85
N GLN A 175 6.09 8.95 3.48
CA GLN A 175 6.29 8.46 4.84
C GLN A 175 7.62 7.73 4.81
N ALA A 176 8.63 8.34 5.43
CA ALA A 176 9.87 7.63 5.69
C ALA A 176 9.46 6.38 6.47
N VAL A 177 9.83 5.21 5.97
CA VAL A 177 9.55 3.95 6.64
C VAL A 177 10.09 4.09 8.05
N THR A 178 9.21 3.97 9.05
CA THR A 178 9.60 4.08 10.45
C THR A 178 10.12 2.75 10.96
N GLU A 179 10.89 2.78 12.05
CA GLU A 179 11.39 1.57 12.69
C GLU A 179 10.24 0.67 13.17
N GLU A 180 9.14 1.28 13.63
CA GLU A 180 7.94 0.55 14.03
C GLU A 180 7.31 -0.20 12.84
N GLU A 181 7.32 0.38 11.65
CA GLU A 181 6.78 -0.24 10.45
C GLU A 181 7.66 -1.41 9.99
N ILE A 182 8.99 -1.26 10.08
CA ILE A 182 9.93 -2.37 9.82
C ILE A 182 9.71 -3.50 10.82
N THR A 183 9.60 -3.19 12.10
CA THR A 183 9.40 -4.17 13.17
C THR A 183 8.06 -4.92 13.01
N ALA A 184 6.99 -4.19 12.62
CA ALA A 184 5.70 -4.79 12.33
C ALA A 184 5.77 -5.76 11.13
N SER A 185 6.47 -5.36 10.07
CA SER A 185 6.67 -6.20 8.87
C SER A 185 7.48 -7.47 9.18
N LEU A 186 8.49 -7.37 10.04
CA LEU A 186 9.26 -8.53 10.53
C LEU A 186 8.38 -9.50 11.34
N ALA A 187 7.53 -8.97 12.23
CA ALA A 187 6.60 -9.80 13.00
C ALA A 187 5.58 -10.53 12.11
N GLU A 188 5.11 -9.89 11.05
CA GLU A 188 4.25 -10.51 10.03
C GLU A 188 5.00 -11.62 9.28
N GLY A 189 6.28 -11.40 8.94
CA GLY A 189 7.16 -12.41 8.32
C GLY A 189 7.35 -13.65 9.20
N VAL A 190 7.48 -13.48 10.52
CA VAL A 190 7.52 -14.62 11.49
C VAL A 190 6.20 -15.36 11.50
N SER A 191 5.07 -14.62 11.55
CA SER A 191 3.73 -15.23 11.56
C SER A 191 3.43 -16.02 10.28
N ALA A 192 3.99 -15.58 9.15
CA ALA A 192 3.89 -16.25 7.86
C ALA A 192 4.88 -17.43 7.69
N GLY A 193 5.77 -17.68 8.67
CA GLY A 193 6.80 -18.71 8.60
C GLY A 193 7.93 -18.43 7.62
N LEU A 194 8.10 -17.18 7.20
CA LEU A 194 9.14 -16.73 6.27
C LEU A 194 10.43 -16.32 7.00
N ILE A 195 10.33 -15.95 8.26
CA ILE A 195 11.41 -15.53 9.15
C ILE A 195 11.35 -16.40 10.39
N GLU A 196 12.51 -16.89 10.86
CA GLU A 196 12.57 -17.65 12.09
C GLU A 196 12.57 -16.72 13.32
N ALA A 197 12.04 -17.21 14.45
CA ALA A 197 11.93 -16.41 15.67
C ALA A 197 13.29 -15.88 16.17
N HIS A 198 14.37 -16.63 15.97
CA HIS A 198 15.72 -16.21 16.36
C HIS A 198 16.28 -15.11 15.43
N GLU A 199 15.97 -15.13 14.13
CA GLU A 199 16.36 -14.07 13.17
C GLU A 199 15.66 -12.76 13.53
N HIS A 200 14.36 -12.81 13.82
CA HIS A 200 13.61 -11.66 14.32
C HIS A 200 14.23 -11.08 15.58
N GLN A 201 14.64 -11.93 16.54
CA GLN A 201 15.28 -11.47 17.76
C GLN A 201 16.64 -10.81 17.49
N MET A 202 17.42 -11.33 16.53
CA MET A 202 18.68 -10.70 16.11
C MET A 202 18.47 -9.29 15.56
N VAL A 203 17.50 -9.11 14.66
CA VAL A 203 17.20 -7.78 14.09
C VAL A 203 16.74 -6.81 15.18
N ARG A 204 15.87 -7.24 16.11
CA ARG A 204 15.47 -6.41 17.26
C ARG A 204 16.67 -6.01 18.13
N ASN A 205 17.59 -6.92 18.38
CA ASN A 205 18.78 -6.61 19.16
C ASN A 205 19.67 -5.58 18.46
N VAL A 206 19.73 -5.59 17.11
CA VAL A 206 20.47 -4.58 16.33
C VAL A 206 19.84 -3.19 16.49
N PHE A 207 18.50 -3.06 16.39
CA PHE A 207 17.81 -1.79 16.61
C PHE A 207 18.02 -1.27 18.04
N HIS A 208 17.89 -2.13 19.04
CA HIS A 208 18.14 -1.76 20.43
C HIS A 208 19.60 -1.39 20.74
N LEU A 209 20.54 -1.71 19.84
CA LEU A 209 21.95 -1.37 20.06
C LEU A 209 22.21 0.13 19.98
N ASP A 210 21.51 0.82 19.07
CA ASP A 210 21.64 2.27 18.86
C ASP A 210 21.01 3.08 20.01
N ASP A 211 19.95 2.57 20.61
CA ASP A 211 19.22 3.24 21.71
C ASP A 211 19.78 2.92 23.12
N ARG A 212 20.83 2.08 23.21
CA ARG A 212 21.36 1.70 24.52
C ARG A 212 22.05 2.86 25.21
N PRO A 213 21.54 3.36 26.34
CA PRO A 213 22.21 4.41 27.08
C PRO A 213 23.56 3.87 27.59
N LEU A 214 24.59 4.71 27.52
CA LEU A 214 25.95 4.35 27.97
C LEU A 214 25.96 3.81 29.41
N THR A 215 25.05 4.29 30.23
CA THR A 215 24.85 3.87 31.62
C THR A 215 24.49 2.38 31.76
N SER A 216 23.88 1.76 30.73
CA SER A 216 23.55 0.32 30.76
C SER A 216 24.78 -0.57 30.54
N MET A 217 25.89 -0.01 30.07
CA MET A 217 27.14 -0.72 29.77
C MET A 217 28.27 -0.31 30.75
N MET A 218 28.03 0.72 31.55
CA MET A 218 29.02 1.23 32.50
C MET A 218 28.93 0.50 33.83
N THR A 219 30.08 0.15 34.36
CA THR A 219 30.18 -0.23 35.80
C THR A 219 30.15 1.04 36.65
N PRO A 220 29.21 1.18 37.61
CA PRO A 220 29.18 2.33 38.51
C PRO A 220 30.52 2.47 39.21
N ARG A 221 30.97 3.72 39.44
CA ARG A 221 32.28 4.00 40.03
C ARG A 221 32.52 3.29 41.34
N GLY A 222 31.48 3.06 42.16
CA GLY A 222 31.57 2.36 43.44
C GLY A 222 31.87 0.87 43.32
N ASP A 223 31.53 0.28 42.14
CA ASP A 223 31.67 -1.15 41.90
C ASP A 223 32.95 -1.48 41.07
N VAL A 224 33.69 -0.45 40.64
CA VAL A 224 34.94 -0.64 39.88
C VAL A 224 36.03 -1.13 40.80
N VAL A 225 36.51 -2.34 40.57
CA VAL A 225 37.70 -2.89 41.25
C VAL A 225 38.94 -2.25 40.62
N TRP A 226 39.80 -1.70 41.47
CA TRP A 226 41.02 -1.00 41.06
C TRP A 226 42.24 -1.51 41.87
N LEU A 227 43.44 -1.28 41.36
CA LEU A 227 44.69 -1.65 41.98
C LEU A 227 45.42 -0.39 42.46
N ASP A 228 45.96 -0.43 43.65
CA ASP A 228 46.82 0.65 44.16
C ASP A 228 48.18 0.62 43.44
N ALA A 229 48.64 1.76 42.95
CA ALA A 229 49.92 1.93 42.29
C ALA A 229 51.13 1.62 43.22
N ALA A 230 50.92 1.62 44.52
CA ALA A 230 51.95 1.28 45.52
C ALA A 230 52.16 -0.24 45.69
N LEU A 231 51.26 -1.08 45.18
CA LEU A 231 51.37 -2.53 45.26
C LEU A 231 52.45 -3.07 44.32
N SER A 232 53.24 -4.05 44.80
CA SER A 232 54.08 -4.82 43.90
C SER A 232 53.26 -5.75 43.02
N CYS A 233 53.78 -6.16 41.87
CA CYS A 233 53.09 -7.08 40.96
C CYS A 233 52.60 -8.37 41.65
N ALA A 234 53.39 -8.92 42.57
CA ALA A 234 53.00 -10.11 43.30
C ALA A 234 51.80 -9.86 44.23
N GLN A 235 51.76 -8.71 44.91
CA GLN A 235 50.65 -8.30 45.76
C GLN A 235 49.41 -8.00 44.97
N ALA A 236 49.52 -7.31 43.85
CA ALA A 236 48.41 -7.02 42.93
C ALA A 236 47.78 -8.33 42.41
N LEU A 237 48.60 -9.29 41.99
CA LEU A 237 48.14 -10.61 41.52
C LEU A 237 47.47 -11.41 42.64
N ALA A 238 48.01 -11.37 43.84
CA ALA A 238 47.36 -11.99 45.00
C ALA A 238 46.03 -11.36 45.34
N HIS A 239 45.93 -10.02 45.23
CA HIS A 239 44.67 -9.28 45.42
C HIS A 239 43.61 -9.69 44.40
N ILE A 240 43.94 -9.73 43.10
CA ILE A 240 43.03 -10.15 42.03
C ILE A 240 42.54 -11.58 42.25
N ARG A 241 43.44 -12.51 42.61
CA ARG A 241 43.08 -13.93 42.87
C ARG A 241 42.19 -14.13 44.09
N ALA A 242 42.22 -13.21 45.04
CA ALA A 242 41.36 -13.24 46.22
C ALA A 242 39.93 -12.66 45.94
N LEU A 243 39.72 -12.02 44.81
CA LEU A 243 38.41 -11.48 44.44
C LEU A 243 37.45 -12.61 44.05
N PRO A 244 36.16 -12.48 44.37
CA PRO A 244 35.11 -13.38 43.85
C PRO A 244 35.08 -13.39 42.32
N ASP A 245 34.72 -14.52 41.69
CA ASP A 245 34.73 -14.71 40.25
C ASP A 245 33.96 -13.61 39.47
N HIS A 246 32.85 -13.12 40.04
CA HIS A 246 32.03 -12.05 39.44
C HIS A 246 32.68 -10.65 39.47
N GLN A 247 33.76 -10.46 40.27
CA GLN A 247 34.54 -9.23 40.37
C GLN A 247 35.90 -9.33 39.67
N GLN A 248 36.22 -10.50 39.11
CA GLN A 248 37.42 -10.67 38.30
C GLN A 248 37.18 -10.13 36.88
N HIS A 249 38.04 -9.24 36.47
CA HIS A 249 37.97 -8.59 35.15
C HIS A 249 39.26 -8.81 34.36
N SER A 250 39.20 -8.64 33.04
CA SER A 250 40.38 -8.71 32.18
C SER A 250 41.25 -7.46 32.29
N TRP A 251 40.70 -6.35 32.79
CA TRP A 251 41.36 -5.06 32.88
C TRP A 251 41.10 -4.39 34.22
N TYR A 252 42.11 -3.87 34.84
CA TYR A 252 42.02 -3.18 36.13
C TYR A 252 42.63 -1.79 36.03
N PRO A 253 41.93 -0.73 36.47
CA PRO A 253 42.50 0.59 36.63
C PRO A 253 43.56 0.57 37.72
N VAL A 254 44.72 1.18 37.46
CA VAL A 254 45.77 1.41 38.46
C VAL A 254 45.64 2.86 38.95
N CYS A 255 45.42 3.03 40.22
CA CYS A 255 45.10 4.33 40.82
C CYS A 255 46.06 4.67 41.97
N ARG A 256 46.21 5.98 42.22
CA ARG A 256 46.89 6.51 43.40
C ARG A 256 45.86 7.11 44.35
N GLU A 257 45.72 6.54 45.53
CA GLU A 257 44.80 7.01 46.58
C GLU A 257 43.32 6.92 46.21
N GLY A 258 42.97 6.19 45.16
CA GLY A 258 41.58 5.92 44.75
C GLY A 258 41.28 6.28 43.30
N LEU A 259 40.05 5.96 42.85
CA LEU A 259 39.56 6.15 41.47
C LEU A 259 39.51 7.61 40.98
N ALA A 260 39.86 8.58 41.84
CA ALA A 260 39.99 9.96 41.41
C ALA A 260 41.28 10.22 40.59
N HIS A 261 42.32 9.41 40.85
CA HIS A 261 43.64 9.55 40.22
C HIS A 261 44.06 8.26 39.53
N VAL A 262 43.47 8.01 38.37
CA VAL A 262 43.79 6.85 37.53
C VAL A 262 45.10 7.14 36.78
N LEU A 263 46.11 6.30 36.96
CA LEU A 263 47.41 6.40 36.28
C LEU A 263 47.45 5.62 34.98
N GLY A 264 46.67 4.56 34.89
CA GLY A 264 46.61 3.70 33.71
C GLY A 264 45.72 2.49 33.92
N VAL A 265 45.78 1.55 33.00
CA VAL A 265 45.01 0.30 33.02
C VAL A 265 45.97 -0.85 32.79
N VAL A 266 45.81 -1.97 33.50
CA VAL A 266 46.61 -3.18 33.35
C VAL A 266 45.69 -4.38 33.07
N SER A 267 46.16 -5.30 32.20
CA SER A 267 45.48 -6.56 31.86
C SER A 267 46.19 -7.74 32.45
#